data_be2e8f17fa2d410a7f32bbc484041ac2
#
_entry.id   be2e8f17fa2d410a7f32bbc484041ac2
#
_cell.length_a   1.000
_cell.length_b   1.000
_cell.length_c   1.000
_cell.angle_alpha   90.00
_cell.angle_beta   90.00
_cell.angle_gamma   90.00
#
_symmetry.space_group_name_H-M   'P 1'
#
loop_
_entity.id
_entity.type
_entity.pdbx_description
1 polymer ?
#
loop_
_entity_poly.entity_id
_entity_poly.type
_entity_poly.pdbx_seq_one_letter_code
_entity_poly.pdbx_strand_id
1 'polypeptide(L)'
;IHSAETASAGHQVNLWYTDKFSTEDWFEALSWFADYYKDDDTILAIDLKNEPHGKADVPDKMAKWDDTTDPNNWKYAAEQAAAHVLKENPNLLVMVEGVEVYPKEGYDWTAPAIDWTTNTEYYYGTWWGGNFRGAKENPIDLGEYQSQLVYSPHDYGPLVYQQKWFYEGFTKETLLKDCWYDNWFYLLDEKVAPLLMGEWGGFIDSQHDPDGSNQKWMLALRDLMIENHIHHTFWCFNENSGDTGGLVYDNFGKWDEDKYALVEPALWQTDSGKFISLDHQTALGANGISLGDYYGGSTNPTDPTTPTESPIKGDANGDKMTNILDSMLIRRYLLNPKTILVTENADWNENNTVDLT
;
A
#
# COMPACT_ATOMS: atom_id res chain seq x y z
N ILE A 1 -7.54 -1.79 0.95
CA ILE A 1 -8.19 -3.06 1.34
C ILE A 1 -9.00 -3.58 0.17
N HIS A 2 -8.77 -4.84 -0.20
CA HIS A 2 -9.58 -5.54 -1.18
C HIS A 2 -10.78 -6.17 -0.48
N SER A 3 -11.99 -5.97 -1.01
CA SER A 3 -13.19 -6.62 -0.47
C SER A 3 -13.22 -8.11 -0.85
N ALA A 4 -13.98 -8.92 -0.09
CA ALA A 4 -14.13 -10.34 -0.36
C ALA A 4 -14.74 -10.64 -1.74
N GLU A 5 -15.52 -9.72 -2.30
CA GLU A 5 -16.11 -9.84 -3.63
C GLU A 5 -15.15 -9.47 -4.77
N THR A 6 -14.07 -8.75 -4.47
CA THR A 6 -13.03 -8.37 -5.43
C THR A 6 -11.88 -9.37 -5.51
N ALA A 7 -11.82 -10.33 -4.58
CA ALA A 7 -10.72 -11.30 -4.52
C ALA A 7 -10.76 -12.35 -5.64
N SER A 8 -11.77 -12.36 -6.49
CA SER A 8 -11.85 -13.30 -7.61
C SER A 8 -11.51 -12.63 -8.93
N ALA A 9 -10.33 -12.96 -9.43
CA ALA A 9 -9.95 -12.94 -10.84
C ALA A 9 -10.54 -11.78 -11.67
N GLY A 10 -10.05 -10.58 -11.48
CA GLY A 10 -10.25 -9.49 -12.45
C GLY A 10 -11.57 -8.71 -12.32
N HIS A 11 -12.36 -8.95 -11.31
CA HIS A 11 -13.59 -8.20 -11.04
C HIS A 11 -13.49 -7.42 -9.73
N GLN A 12 -12.80 -6.30 -9.78
CA GLN A 12 -12.80 -5.37 -8.66
C GLN A 12 -14.13 -4.64 -8.60
N VAL A 13 -14.66 -4.50 -7.39
CA VAL A 13 -15.85 -3.67 -7.15
C VAL A 13 -15.44 -2.21 -7.21
N ASN A 14 -16.12 -1.42 -8.03
CA ASN A 14 -15.79 -0.02 -8.29
C ASN A 14 -15.85 0.84 -7.02
N LEU A 15 -16.83 0.57 -6.19
CA LEU A 15 -17.14 1.33 -4.97
C LEU A 15 -16.88 0.48 -3.73
N TRP A 16 -17.01 1.05 -2.56
CA TRP A 16 -16.86 0.42 -1.25
C TRP A 16 -18.13 -0.28 -0.75
N TYR A 17 -19.17 -0.31 -1.58
CA TYR A 17 -20.44 -0.99 -1.31
C TYR A 17 -20.95 -1.74 -2.54
N THR A 18 -21.83 -2.69 -2.29
CA THR A 18 -22.53 -3.50 -3.31
C THR A 18 -23.98 -3.72 -2.89
N ASP A 19 -24.75 -4.47 -3.67
CA ASP A 19 -26.10 -4.88 -3.28
C ASP A 19 -26.14 -5.80 -2.04
N LYS A 20 -24.99 -6.38 -1.65
CA LYS A 20 -24.87 -7.31 -0.53
C LYS A 20 -24.09 -6.74 0.65
N PHE A 21 -23.39 -5.66 0.44
CA PHE A 21 -22.46 -5.10 1.38
C PHE A 21 -22.63 -3.58 1.37
N SER A 22 -23.11 -3.04 2.47
CA SER A 22 -23.38 -1.59 2.58
C SER A 22 -22.13 -0.78 2.93
N THR A 23 -22.22 0.54 2.82
CA THR A 23 -21.20 1.45 3.31
C THR A 23 -21.00 1.31 4.81
N GLU A 24 -22.07 1.09 5.56
CA GLU A 24 -22.03 0.88 7.02
C GLU A 24 -21.29 -0.41 7.38
N ASP A 25 -21.51 -1.52 6.65
CA ASP A 25 -20.75 -2.76 6.85
C ASP A 25 -19.25 -2.55 6.60
N TRP A 26 -18.89 -1.73 5.62
CA TRP A 26 -17.51 -1.37 5.36
C TRP A 26 -16.91 -0.53 6.50
N PHE A 27 -17.64 0.45 7.03
CA PHE A 27 -17.21 1.23 8.20
C PHE A 27 -17.04 0.34 9.44
N GLU A 28 -17.97 -0.59 9.68
CA GLU A 28 -17.87 -1.54 10.80
C GLU A 28 -16.64 -2.45 10.67
N ALA A 29 -16.35 -2.94 9.46
CA ALA A 29 -15.17 -3.77 9.21
C ALA A 29 -13.85 -3.01 9.45
N LEU A 30 -13.77 -1.75 9.02
CA LEU A 30 -12.60 -0.89 9.25
C LEU A 30 -12.43 -0.56 10.74
N SER A 31 -13.53 -0.21 11.45
CA SER A 31 -13.52 0.03 12.89
C SER A 31 -13.07 -1.21 13.66
N TRP A 32 -13.61 -2.36 13.30
CA TRP A 32 -13.22 -3.63 13.93
C TRP A 32 -11.73 -3.91 13.77
N PHE A 33 -11.20 -3.73 12.56
CA PHE A 33 -9.78 -3.93 12.29
C PHE A 33 -8.92 -2.96 13.12
N ALA A 34 -9.28 -1.69 13.13
CA ALA A 34 -8.55 -0.65 13.86
C ALA A 34 -8.56 -0.89 15.37
N ASP A 35 -9.70 -1.31 15.96
CA ASP A 35 -9.82 -1.64 17.38
C ASP A 35 -9.05 -2.92 17.74
N TYR A 36 -9.17 -3.96 16.90
CA TYR A 36 -8.56 -5.26 17.17
C TYR A 36 -7.03 -5.20 17.21
N TYR A 37 -6.42 -4.36 16.35
CA TYR A 37 -4.98 -4.21 16.24
C TYR A 37 -4.44 -2.91 16.84
N LYS A 38 -5.20 -2.20 17.66
CA LYS A 38 -4.79 -0.88 18.18
C LYS A 38 -3.54 -0.89 19.06
N ASP A 39 -3.22 -2.04 19.64
CA ASP A 39 -2.04 -2.24 20.49
C ASP A 39 -0.88 -2.94 19.74
N ASP A 40 -1.04 -3.19 18.44
CA ASP A 40 -0.03 -3.81 17.58
C ASP A 40 0.68 -2.74 16.74
N ASP A 41 1.87 -2.35 17.16
CA ASP A 41 2.69 -1.31 16.51
C ASP A 41 3.33 -1.77 15.19
N THR A 42 3.14 -3.03 14.79
CA THR A 42 3.50 -3.51 13.45
C THR A 42 2.58 -2.92 12.38
N ILE A 43 1.34 -2.57 12.75
CA ILE A 43 0.36 -1.97 11.84
C ILE A 43 0.57 -0.46 11.80
N LEU A 44 1.16 0.04 10.73
CA LEU A 44 1.49 1.46 10.56
C LEU A 44 0.32 2.27 9.98
N ALA A 45 -0.39 1.68 9.04
CA ALA A 45 -1.37 2.38 8.23
C ALA A 45 -2.49 1.45 7.79
N ILE A 46 -3.59 2.06 7.37
CA ILE A 46 -4.68 1.37 6.70
C ILE A 46 -4.99 2.09 5.39
N ASP A 47 -4.98 1.35 4.28
CA ASP A 47 -5.54 1.80 3.02
C ASP A 47 -7.04 1.52 3.03
N LEU A 48 -7.85 2.55 2.88
CA LEU A 48 -9.29 2.46 3.10
C LEU A 48 -10.00 1.59 2.07
N LYS A 49 -9.63 1.72 0.79
CA LYS A 49 -10.27 1.00 -0.31
C LYS A 49 -9.32 0.94 -1.50
N ASN A 50 -9.03 -0.29 -1.95
CA ASN A 50 -8.28 -0.47 -3.19
C ASN A 50 -9.05 0.06 -4.40
N GLU A 51 -8.43 0.98 -5.10
CA GLU A 51 -8.81 1.48 -6.42
C GLU A 51 -10.29 1.85 -6.58
N PRO A 52 -10.76 2.92 -5.94
CA PRO A 52 -12.07 3.48 -6.25
C PRO A 52 -12.10 3.93 -7.72
N HIS A 53 -13.03 3.38 -8.50
CA HIS A 53 -13.08 3.62 -9.93
C HIS A 53 -14.51 3.57 -10.46
N GLY A 54 -14.65 3.52 -11.76
CA GLY A 54 -15.91 3.34 -12.45
C GLY A 54 -16.08 4.36 -13.55
N LYS A 55 -16.82 3.93 -14.52
CA LYS A 55 -17.11 4.70 -15.72
C LYS A 55 -18.44 5.40 -15.56
N ALA A 56 -18.53 6.51 -16.18
CA ALA A 56 -19.72 7.31 -16.20
C ALA A 56 -20.88 6.71 -17.09
N ASP A 57 -20.73 5.53 -17.69
CA ASP A 57 -21.82 4.78 -18.33
C ASP A 57 -22.83 4.19 -17.33
N VAL A 58 -22.40 4.06 -16.06
CA VAL A 58 -23.26 3.73 -14.93
C VAL A 58 -22.95 4.73 -13.81
N PRO A 59 -23.52 5.93 -13.85
CA PRO A 59 -23.18 7.05 -12.95
C PRO A 59 -23.23 6.68 -11.46
N ASP A 60 -24.20 5.87 -11.05
CA ASP A 60 -24.36 5.41 -9.67
C ASP A 60 -23.25 4.43 -9.21
N LYS A 61 -22.43 3.94 -10.14
CA LYS A 61 -21.31 3.02 -9.89
C LYS A 61 -19.95 3.62 -10.20
N MET A 62 -19.87 4.90 -10.41
CA MET A 62 -18.65 5.65 -10.63
C MET A 62 -18.23 6.33 -9.34
N ALA A 63 -17.02 6.02 -8.87
CA ALA A 63 -16.41 6.78 -7.78
C ALA A 63 -16.12 8.21 -8.27
N LYS A 64 -16.67 9.21 -7.59
CA LYS A 64 -16.45 10.61 -7.87
C LYS A 64 -15.73 11.32 -6.73
N TRP A 65 -15.21 12.51 -7.03
CA TRP A 65 -14.51 13.33 -6.05
C TRP A 65 -14.99 14.78 -6.17
N ASP A 66 -15.86 15.21 -5.27
CA ASP A 66 -16.39 16.57 -5.22
C ASP A 66 -16.73 16.97 -3.76
N ASP A 67 -17.46 18.06 -3.57
CA ASP A 67 -17.91 18.58 -2.28
C ASP A 67 -19.27 18.03 -1.83
N THR A 68 -19.89 17.10 -2.59
CA THR A 68 -21.19 16.54 -2.25
C THR A 68 -21.09 15.40 -1.23
N THR A 69 -22.23 15.02 -0.65
CA THR A 69 -22.35 13.84 0.21
C THR A 69 -23.05 12.67 -0.49
N ASP A 70 -22.96 12.62 -1.81
CA ASP A 70 -23.58 11.56 -2.59
C ASP A 70 -22.98 10.20 -2.24
N PRO A 71 -23.77 9.12 -2.29
CA PRO A 71 -23.30 7.78 -1.87
C PRO A 71 -22.03 7.29 -2.58
N ASN A 72 -21.81 7.73 -3.83
CA ASN A 72 -20.64 7.38 -4.64
C ASN A 72 -19.51 8.43 -4.60
N ASN A 73 -19.58 9.42 -3.71
CA ASN A 73 -18.50 10.39 -3.52
C ASN A 73 -17.39 9.78 -2.66
N TRP A 74 -16.27 9.47 -3.29
CA TRP A 74 -15.12 8.85 -2.63
C TRP A 74 -14.49 9.75 -1.57
N LYS A 75 -14.35 11.05 -1.84
CA LYS A 75 -13.84 11.99 -0.83
C LYS A 75 -14.65 11.92 0.45
N TYR A 76 -15.98 12.07 0.34
CA TYR A 76 -16.86 12.02 1.50
C TYR A 76 -16.79 10.67 2.23
N ALA A 77 -16.82 9.57 1.47
CA ALA A 77 -16.74 8.23 2.05
C ALA A 77 -15.40 7.97 2.75
N ALA A 78 -14.30 8.42 2.16
CA ALA A 78 -12.97 8.29 2.74
C ALA A 78 -12.83 9.07 4.07
N GLU A 79 -13.38 10.29 4.13
CA GLU A 79 -13.42 11.08 5.37
C GLU A 79 -14.23 10.39 6.48
N GLN A 80 -15.38 9.83 6.13
CA GLN A 80 -16.21 9.08 7.10
C GLN A 80 -15.50 7.80 7.54
N ALA A 81 -14.92 7.03 6.62
CA ALA A 81 -14.16 5.82 6.93
C ALA A 81 -12.94 6.13 7.82
N ALA A 82 -12.19 7.18 7.50
CA ALA A 82 -11.07 7.64 8.31
C ALA A 82 -11.51 8.02 9.74
N ALA A 83 -12.63 8.71 9.87
CA ALA A 83 -13.18 9.04 11.19
C ALA A 83 -13.53 7.79 12.02
N HIS A 84 -14.05 6.75 11.37
CA HIS A 84 -14.30 5.45 12.03
C HIS A 84 -13.02 4.76 12.47
N VAL A 85 -11.98 4.74 11.62
CA VAL A 85 -10.66 4.15 11.93
C VAL A 85 -9.98 4.91 13.07
N LEU A 86 -9.86 6.23 12.94
CA LEU A 86 -9.08 7.07 13.85
C LEU A 86 -9.75 7.23 15.23
N LYS A 87 -11.05 7.03 15.31
CA LYS A 87 -11.76 6.94 16.59
C LYS A 87 -11.30 5.74 17.41
N GLU A 88 -11.05 4.60 16.78
CA GLU A 88 -10.63 3.36 17.44
C GLU A 88 -9.10 3.31 17.62
N ASN A 89 -8.34 3.77 16.62
CA ASN A 89 -6.87 3.84 16.67
C ASN A 89 -6.35 5.16 16.11
N PRO A 90 -6.15 6.19 16.94
CA PRO A 90 -5.69 7.51 16.50
C PRO A 90 -4.21 7.54 16.05
N ASN A 91 -3.49 6.44 16.21
CA ASN A 91 -2.07 6.35 15.83
C ASN A 91 -1.85 5.86 14.41
N LEU A 92 -2.88 5.30 13.76
CA LEU A 92 -2.76 4.81 12.39
C LEU A 92 -2.61 5.97 11.40
N LEU A 93 -1.77 5.77 10.40
CA LEU A 93 -1.85 6.55 9.17
C LEU A 93 -3.05 6.04 8.34
N VAL A 94 -3.73 6.96 7.68
CA VAL A 94 -4.84 6.66 6.79
C VAL A 94 -4.39 6.93 5.36
N MET A 95 -4.34 5.89 4.55
CA MET A 95 -4.04 6.01 3.13
C MET A 95 -5.33 6.15 2.34
N VAL A 96 -5.36 7.18 1.50
CA VAL A 96 -6.48 7.49 0.62
C VAL A 96 -5.98 7.49 -0.82
N GLU A 97 -6.56 6.63 -1.63
CA GLU A 97 -6.31 6.58 -3.06
C GLU A 97 -7.12 7.64 -3.82
N GLY A 98 -6.76 7.88 -5.07
CA GLY A 98 -7.55 8.68 -6.00
C GLY A 98 -8.74 7.92 -6.59
N VAL A 99 -9.34 8.52 -7.61
CA VAL A 99 -10.37 7.87 -8.43
C VAL A 99 -9.82 7.54 -9.83
N GLU A 100 -10.67 7.09 -10.76
CA GLU A 100 -10.26 6.80 -12.14
C GLU A 100 -10.37 8.02 -13.05
N VAL A 101 -11.44 8.77 -12.94
CA VAL A 101 -11.76 9.89 -13.84
C VAL A 101 -12.09 11.16 -13.07
N TYR A 102 -11.81 12.32 -13.69
CA TYR A 102 -12.19 13.63 -13.16
C TYR A 102 -12.72 14.52 -14.29
N PRO A 103 -13.82 15.28 -14.13
CA PRO A 103 -14.35 16.13 -15.18
C PRO A 103 -13.34 17.17 -15.66
N LYS A 104 -13.31 17.43 -16.96
CA LYS A 104 -12.55 18.52 -17.54
C LYS A 104 -13.21 19.87 -17.33
N GLU A 105 -12.45 20.92 -17.56
CA GLU A 105 -12.93 22.30 -17.46
C GLU A 105 -14.20 22.53 -18.30
N GLY A 106 -15.24 23.04 -17.65
CA GLY A 106 -16.56 23.30 -18.27
C GLY A 106 -17.50 22.11 -18.27
N TYR A 107 -17.09 20.97 -17.70
CA TYR A 107 -17.91 19.79 -17.49
C TYR A 107 -18.00 19.46 -15.99
N ASP A 108 -18.97 18.65 -15.65
CA ASP A 108 -19.19 18.13 -14.31
C ASP A 108 -19.49 16.63 -14.34
N TRP A 109 -19.81 16.07 -13.19
CA TRP A 109 -20.10 14.63 -13.03
C TRP A 109 -21.38 14.15 -13.72
N THR A 110 -22.16 15.06 -14.34
CA THR A 110 -23.32 14.73 -15.17
C THR A 110 -22.98 14.64 -16.65
N ALA A 111 -21.74 14.94 -17.04
CA ALA A 111 -21.28 14.80 -18.41
C ALA A 111 -21.48 13.35 -18.90
N PRO A 112 -21.80 13.15 -20.20
CA PRO A 112 -22.09 11.82 -20.71
C PRO A 112 -20.97 10.86 -20.41
N ALA A 113 -21.36 9.75 -19.83
CA ALA A 113 -20.50 8.63 -19.68
C ALA A 113 -20.25 8.02 -21.04
N ILE A 114 -19.03 8.01 -21.37
CA ILE A 114 -18.59 7.39 -22.61
C ILE A 114 -17.72 6.22 -22.24
N ASP A 115 -17.71 5.19 -23.08
CA ASP A 115 -16.76 4.10 -22.99
C ASP A 115 -15.34 4.65 -22.67
N TRP A 116 -14.61 3.95 -21.88
CA TRP A 116 -13.25 4.29 -21.44
C TRP A 116 -12.37 4.85 -22.57
N THR A 117 -12.46 4.29 -23.76
CA THR A 117 -11.70 4.75 -24.96
C THR A 117 -12.10 6.14 -25.43
N THR A 118 -13.29 6.63 -25.10
CA THR A 118 -13.84 7.93 -25.51
C THR A 118 -13.98 8.92 -24.35
N ASN A 119 -13.64 8.50 -23.15
CA ASN A 119 -13.72 9.27 -21.90
C ASN A 119 -12.89 10.56 -21.92
N THR A 120 -11.93 10.64 -22.83
CA THR A 120 -11.04 11.79 -23.00
C THR A 120 -11.74 13.06 -23.50
N GLU A 121 -13.00 13.00 -23.94
CA GLU A 121 -13.76 14.17 -24.34
C GLU A 121 -14.20 15.02 -23.13
N TYR A 122 -14.77 14.38 -22.11
CA TYR A 122 -15.37 15.05 -20.95
C TYR A 122 -14.58 14.91 -19.67
N TYR A 123 -13.73 13.89 -19.58
CA TYR A 123 -13.00 13.54 -18.37
C TYR A 123 -11.49 13.42 -18.61
N TYR A 124 -10.73 13.72 -17.58
CA TYR A 124 -9.35 13.29 -17.41
C TYR A 124 -9.35 11.88 -16.81
N GLY A 125 -9.00 10.89 -17.59
CA GLY A 125 -8.87 9.52 -17.11
C GLY A 125 -7.41 9.17 -16.83
N THR A 126 -7.17 8.33 -15.82
CA THR A 126 -5.88 7.73 -15.51
C THR A 126 -6.06 6.33 -14.92
N TRP A 127 -5.06 5.82 -14.23
CA TRP A 127 -5.15 4.55 -13.51
C TRP A 127 -6.20 4.60 -12.41
N TRP A 128 -6.80 3.47 -12.11
CA TRP A 128 -7.67 3.33 -10.94
C TRP A 128 -6.86 3.69 -9.68
N GLY A 129 -7.42 4.46 -8.80
CA GLY A 129 -6.70 4.97 -7.63
C GLY A 129 -5.68 6.07 -7.90
N GLY A 130 -5.43 6.44 -9.17
CA GLY A 130 -4.36 7.36 -9.55
C GLY A 130 -4.76 8.82 -9.80
N ASN A 131 -6.06 9.15 -9.77
CA ASN A 131 -6.55 10.49 -10.12
C ASN A 131 -6.93 11.31 -8.89
N PHE A 132 -6.08 12.25 -8.52
CA PHE A 132 -6.30 13.17 -7.40
C PHE A 132 -6.62 14.60 -7.84
N ARG A 133 -7.01 14.82 -9.11
CA ARG A 133 -7.34 16.19 -9.58
C ARG A 133 -8.39 16.87 -8.71
N GLY A 134 -9.33 16.10 -8.17
CA GLY A 134 -10.35 16.59 -7.26
C GLY A 134 -9.84 17.07 -5.91
N ALA A 135 -8.70 16.55 -5.44
CA ALA A 135 -8.12 16.96 -4.16
C ALA A 135 -7.55 18.38 -4.16
N LYS A 136 -7.35 18.97 -5.34
CA LYS A 136 -6.90 20.36 -5.47
C LYS A 136 -7.94 21.36 -4.97
N GLU A 137 -9.20 21.11 -5.29
CA GLU A 137 -10.32 21.97 -4.88
C GLU A 137 -11.00 21.43 -3.62
N ASN A 138 -11.03 20.12 -3.46
CA ASN A 138 -11.70 19.40 -2.38
C ASN A 138 -10.72 18.43 -1.71
N PRO A 139 -9.73 18.92 -0.95
CA PRO A 139 -8.80 18.05 -0.23
C PRO A 139 -9.52 17.21 0.83
N ILE A 140 -8.95 16.07 1.19
CA ILE A 140 -9.40 15.28 2.34
C ILE A 140 -9.20 16.08 3.62
N ASP A 141 -10.24 16.17 4.43
CA ASP A 141 -10.23 16.82 5.75
C ASP A 141 -10.46 15.78 6.86
N LEU A 142 -9.41 15.50 7.62
CA LEU A 142 -9.45 14.61 8.77
C LEU A 142 -9.53 15.37 10.11
N GLY A 143 -9.77 16.69 10.09
CA GLY A 143 -9.87 17.51 11.27
C GLY A 143 -8.59 17.47 12.12
N GLU A 144 -8.73 17.13 13.41
CA GLU A 144 -7.59 17.03 14.32
C GLU A 144 -6.57 15.95 13.96
N TYR A 145 -6.95 14.99 13.13
CA TYR A 145 -6.11 13.90 12.63
C TYR A 145 -5.50 14.17 11.25
N GLN A 146 -5.48 15.41 10.77
CA GLN A 146 -4.97 15.74 9.45
C GLN A 146 -3.52 15.27 9.20
N SER A 147 -2.70 15.20 10.24
CA SER A 147 -1.32 14.68 10.16
C SER A 147 -1.23 13.17 9.88
N GLN A 148 -2.33 12.44 9.99
CA GLN A 148 -2.41 11.00 9.71
C GLN A 148 -2.72 10.69 8.24
N LEU A 149 -3.02 11.71 7.42
CA LEU A 149 -3.33 11.54 6.00
C LEU A 149 -2.09 11.23 5.18
N VAL A 150 -2.18 10.19 4.35
CA VAL A 150 -1.25 9.88 3.25
C VAL A 150 -2.05 9.66 1.98
N TYR A 151 -1.73 10.35 0.89
CA TYR A 151 -2.31 10.01 -0.40
C TYR A 151 -1.54 8.86 -1.05
N SER A 152 -2.27 7.91 -1.61
CA SER A 152 -1.70 6.66 -2.12
C SER A 152 -2.06 6.44 -3.60
N PRO A 153 -1.34 7.11 -4.54
CA PRO A 153 -1.57 6.89 -5.97
C PRO A 153 -1.13 5.48 -6.41
N HIS A 154 -1.82 4.95 -7.42
CA HIS A 154 -1.39 3.82 -8.21
C HIS A 154 -0.97 4.29 -9.60
N ASP A 155 0.09 3.71 -10.16
CA ASP A 155 0.56 4.03 -11.50
C ASP A 155 1.11 2.78 -12.20
N TYR A 156 0.75 2.61 -13.46
CA TYR A 156 1.15 1.45 -14.25
C TYR A 156 1.67 1.83 -15.64
N GLY A 157 2.36 0.90 -16.25
CA GLY A 157 2.97 1.08 -17.56
C GLY A 157 2.08 0.67 -18.74
N PRO A 158 2.61 0.83 -19.97
CA PRO A 158 1.85 0.58 -21.19
C PRO A 158 1.43 -0.88 -21.38
N LEU A 159 2.04 -1.84 -20.68
CA LEU A 159 1.63 -3.24 -20.75
C LEU A 159 0.34 -3.54 -19.99
N VAL A 160 0.05 -2.79 -18.91
CA VAL A 160 -1.22 -2.90 -18.21
C VAL A 160 -2.32 -2.24 -19.03
N TYR A 161 -2.09 -1.03 -19.51
CA TYR A 161 -2.97 -0.37 -20.47
C TYR A 161 -2.24 0.73 -21.23
N GLN A 162 -2.42 0.78 -22.57
CA GLN A 162 -1.82 1.79 -23.42
C GLN A 162 -2.51 3.15 -23.24
N GLN A 163 -1.91 4.00 -22.45
CA GLN A 163 -2.38 5.37 -22.24
C GLN A 163 -1.78 6.35 -23.26
N LYS A 164 -2.45 7.50 -23.45
CA LYS A 164 -2.07 8.52 -24.44
C LYS A 164 -0.68 9.14 -24.23
N TRP A 165 -0.15 9.08 -23.03
CA TRP A 165 1.19 9.60 -22.67
C TRP A 165 2.33 8.63 -22.95
N PHE A 166 2.03 7.39 -23.31
CA PHE A 166 3.03 6.40 -23.73
C PHE A 166 3.26 6.43 -25.25
N TYR A 167 3.45 7.61 -25.79
CA TYR A 167 3.79 7.79 -27.20
C TYR A 167 5.28 7.50 -27.47
N GLU A 168 5.65 7.30 -28.75
CA GLU A 168 7.04 7.07 -29.12
C GLU A 168 7.95 8.20 -28.61
N GLY A 169 9.00 7.83 -27.89
CA GLY A 169 9.95 8.79 -27.33
C GLY A 169 9.56 9.44 -26.00
N PHE A 170 8.50 9.00 -25.31
CA PHE A 170 8.18 9.51 -23.97
C PHE A 170 9.39 9.42 -23.03
N THR A 171 9.48 10.32 -22.07
CA THR A 171 10.55 10.40 -21.05
C THR A 171 9.95 10.65 -19.68
N LYS A 172 10.77 10.60 -18.63
CA LYS A 172 10.35 10.98 -17.28
C LYS A 172 9.72 12.37 -17.24
N GLU A 173 10.33 13.34 -17.93
CA GLU A 173 9.86 14.73 -17.99
C GLU A 173 8.52 14.86 -18.69
N THR A 174 8.31 14.10 -19.78
CA THR A 174 7.02 14.09 -20.47
C THR A 174 5.95 13.38 -19.68
N LEU A 175 6.28 12.26 -19.00
CA LEU A 175 5.35 11.58 -18.10
C LEU A 175 4.96 12.47 -16.91
N LEU A 176 5.93 13.17 -16.33
CA LEU A 176 5.64 14.13 -15.26
C LEU A 176 4.68 15.22 -15.74
N LYS A 177 4.92 15.79 -16.91
CA LYS A 177 4.09 16.85 -17.47
C LYS A 177 2.71 16.37 -17.94
N ASP A 178 2.65 15.24 -18.65
CA ASP A 178 1.45 14.83 -19.40
C ASP A 178 0.52 13.92 -18.57
N CYS A 179 1.03 13.38 -17.45
CA CYS A 179 0.32 12.46 -16.58
C CYS A 179 0.48 12.80 -15.09
N TRP A 180 1.69 12.66 -14.54
CA TRP A 180 1.88 12.54 -13.10
C TRP A 180 1.60 13.83 -12.34
N TYR A 181 2.03 15.01 -12.86
CA TYR A 181 1.93 16.27 -12.14
C TYR A 181 0.48 16.56 -11.74
N ASP A 182 -0.41 16.66 -12.69
CA ASP A 182 -1.81 17.01 -12.44
C ASP A 182 -2.62 15.92 -11.74
N ASN A 183 -2.21 14.66 -11.91
CA ASN A 183 -2.95 13.56 -11.30
C ASN A 183 -2.59 13.35 -9.82
N TRP A 184 -1.31 13.48 -9.43
CA TRP A 184 -0.91 13.23 -8.05
C TRP A 184 0.38 13.92 -7.59
N PHE A 185 1.34 14.21 -8.47
CA PHE A 185 2.66 14.72 -8.03
C PHE A 185 2.56 16.12 -7.41
N TYR A 186 1.63 16.97 -7.84
CA TYR A 186 1.40 18.30 -7.26
C TYR A 186 1.13 18.23 -5.75
N LEU A 187 0.54 17.15 -5.24
CA LEU A 187 0.26 16.97 -3.81
C LEU A 187 1.55 17.00 -2.98
N LEU A 188 2.62 16.44 -3.52
CA LEU A 188 3.95 16.48 -2.90
C LEU A 188 4.64 17.83 -3.15
N ASP A 189 4.67 18.29 -4.40
CA ASP A 189 5.36 19.54 -4.82
C ASP A 189 4.79 20.76 -4.09
N GLU A 190 3.48 20.85 -3.95
CA GLU A 190 2.77 21.91 -3.22
C GLU A 190 2.68 21.63 -1.70
N LYS A 191 3.24 20.51 -1.22
CA LYS A 191 3.27 20.09 0.21
C LYS A 191 1.86 19.96 0.82
N VAL A 192 0.94 19.39 0.08
CA VAL A 192 -0.44 19.16 0.55
C VAL A 192 -0.47 18.03 1.57
N ALA A 193 0.14 16.88 1.25
CA ALA A 193 0.30 15.74 2.15
C ALA A 193 1.42 14.83 1.65
N PRO A 194 1.94 13.90 2.50
CA PRO A 194 2.85 12.85 2.06
C PRO A 194 2.22 11.93 1.01
N LEU A 195 3.08 11.36 0.15
CA LEU A 195 2.69 10.34 -0.82
C LEU A 195 3.31 8.98 -0.48
N LEU A 196 2.54 7.92 -0.71
CA LEU A 196 3.02 6.57 -0.85
C LEU A 196 2.50 6.01 -2.18
N MET A 197 3.38 5.72 -3.14
CA MET A 197 3.00 5.00 -4.36
C MET A 197 2.52 3.61 -3.98
N GLY A 198 1.20 3.41 -3.92
CA GLY A 198 0.57 2.21 -3.36
C GLY A 198 0.75 0.98 -4.24
N GLU A 199 0.70 1.17 -5.56
CA GLU A 199 1.00 0.12 -6.51
C GLU A 199 1.76 0.66 -7.71
N TRP A 200 2.80 -0.06 -8.12
CA TRP A 200 3.53 0.11 -9.35
C TRP A 200 4.31 -1.17 -9.66
N GLY A 201 4.44 -1.54 -10.91
CA GLY A 201 5.16 -2.74 -11.32
C GLY A 201 4.84 -3.15 -12.74
N GLY A 202 5.45 -4.24 -13.19
CA GLY A 202 5.22 -4.73 -14.54
C GLY A 202 6.27 -5.73 -15.01
N PHE A 203 6.05 -6.28 -16.19
CA PHE A 203 7.04 -7.09 -16.90
C PHE A 203 8.14 -6.21 -17.50
N ILE A 204 9.36 -6.72 -17.51
CA ILE A 204 10.54 -6.10 -18.17
C ILE A 204 11.28 -7.05 -19.08
N ASP A 205 10.85 -8.30 -19.17
CA ASP A 205 11.47 -9.30 -20.02
C ASP A 205 11.06 -9.12 -21.49
N SER A 206 11.94 -9.57 -22.41
CA SER A 206 11.75 -9.38 -23.84
C SER A 206 10.55 -10.15 -24.44
N GLN A 207 9.95 -11.07 -23.71
CA GLN A 207 8.75 -11.78 -24.16
C GLN A 207 7.51 -10.92 -23.98
N HIS A 208 7.39 -10.21 -22.85
CA HIS A 208 6.25 -9.39 -22.52
C HIS A 208 6.45 -7.91 -22.90
N ASP A 209 7.68 -7.41 -22.82
CA ASP A 209 8.07 -6.01 -23.14
C ASP A 209 9.11 -5.97 -24.26
N PRO A 210 8.74 -6.39 -25.50
CA PRO A 210 9.71 -6.55 -26.58
C PRO A 210 10.33 -5.23 -27.07
N ASP A 211 9.71 -4.09 -26.84
CA ASP A 211 10.22 -2.77 -27.20
C ASP A 211 10.82 -2.01 -26.01
N GLY A 212 10.76 -2.58 -24.79
CA GLY A 212 11.30 -2.00 -23.56
C GLY A 212 10.52 -0.79 -23.06
N SER A 213 9.31 -0.55 -23.54
CA SER A 213 8.52 0.63 -23.17
C SER A 213 8.05 0.58 -21.73
N ASN A 214 7.69 -0.60 -21.25
CA ASN A 214 7.27 -0.77 -19.85
C ASN A 214 8.44 -0.63 -18.89
N GLN A 215 9.58 -1.25 -19.20
CA GLN A 215 10.82 -1.06 -18.43
C GLN A 215 11.22 0.43 -18.37
N LYS A 216 11.09 1.14 -19.50
CA LYS A 216 11.38 2.57 -19.56
C LYS A 216 10.48 3.40 -18.65
N TRP A 217 9.17 3.09 -18.60
CA TRP A 217 8.25 3.71 -17.66
C TRP A 217 8.64 3.39 -16.21
N MET A 218 8.92 2.12 -15.88
CA MET A 218 9.33 1.73 -14.52
C MET A 218 10.58 2.47 -14.07
N LEU A 219 11.59 2.60 -14.94
CA LEU A 219 12.80 3.37 -14.63
C LEU A 219 12.49 4.84 -14.38
N ALA A 220 11.63 5.45 -15.20
CA ALA A 220 11.25 6.85 -15.06
C ALA A 220 10.51 7.11 -13.73
N LEU A 221 9.55 6.25 -13.36
CA LEU A 221 8.82 6.36 -12.11
C LEU A 221 9.71 6.10 -10.89
N ARG A 222 10.54 5.05 -10.93
CA ARG A 222 11.53 4.76 -9.91
C ARG A 222 12.44 5.97 -9.64
N ASP A 223 13.00 6.57 -10.69
CA ASP A 223 13.90 7.69 -10.55
C ASP A 223 13.19 8.93 -9.98
N LEU A 224 11.93 9.16 -10.36
CA LEU A 224 11.11 10.22 -9.76
C LEU A 224 10.88 9.98 -8.26
N MET A 225 10.59 8.73 -7.85
CA MET A 225 10.39 8.39 -6.45
C MET A 225 11.67 8.56 -5.62
N ILE A 226 12.82 8.14 -6.14
CA ILE A 226 14.13 8.32 -5.49
C ILE A 226 14.43 9.81 -5.31
N GLU A 227 14.31 10.61 -6.36
CA GLU A 227 14.62 12.05 -6.35
C GLU A 227 13.77 12.84 -5.37
N ASN A 228 12.54 12.38 -5.10
CA ASN A 228 11.57 13.07 -4.27
C ASN A 228 11.24 12.36 -2.96
N HIS A 229 11.97 11.30 -2.61
CA HIS A 229 11.77 10.51 -1.40
C HIS A 229 10.33 10.00 -1.22
N ILE A 230 9.69 9.54 -2.31
CA ILE A 230 8.36 8.98 -2.28
C ILE A 230 8.45 7.51 -1.85
N HIS A 231 7.76 7.17 -0.77
CA HIS A 231 7.62 5.79 -0.33
C HIS A 231 6.77 4.99 -1.32
N HIS A 232 6.99 3.67 -1.37
CA HIS A 232 6.27 2.84 -2.32
C HIS A 232 6.08 1.41 -1.84
N THR A 233 5.09 0.73 -2.41
CA THR A 233 4.91 -0.72 -2.38
C THR A 233 4.83 -1.25 -3.79
N PHE A 234 5.52 -2.38 -4.06
CA PHE A 234 5.66 -2.92 -5.40
C PHE A 234 4.59 -3.98 -5.71
N TRP A 235 3.93 -3.86 -6.85
CA TRP A 235 2.98 -4.85 -7.32
C TRP A 235 3.57 -5.73 -8.44
N CYS A 236 3.93 -7.03 -8.17
CA CYS A 236 3.76 -7.58 -6.82
C CYS A 236 4.91 -8.56 -6.50
N PHE A 237 4.85 -9.15 -5.31
CA PHE A 237 5.90 -10.05 -4.86
C PHE A 237 5.87 -11.39 -5.62
N ASN A 238 4.71 -12.02 -5.73
CA ASN A 238 4.53 -13.32 -6.38
C ASN A 238 3.96 -13.20 -7.82
N GLU A 239 4.08 -14.27 -8.60
CA GLU A 239 3.78 -14.33 -10.04
C GLU A 239 2.30 -14.42 -10.43
N ASN A 240 1.36 -14.27 -9.51
CA ASN A 240 -0.06 -14.49 -9.81
C ASN A 240 -0.79 -13.30 -10.45
N SER A 241 -0.12 -12.17 -10.68
CA SER A 241 -0.64 -11.07 -11.48
C SER A 241 -0.36 -11.30 -12.97
N GLY A 242 -1.43 -11.45 -13.76
CA GLY A 242 -1.32 -11.79 -15.20
C GLY A 242 -0.80 -10.68 -16.10
N ASP A 243 -0.88 -9.42 -15.64
CA ASP A 243 -0.50 -8.21 -16.38
C ASP A 243 0.78 -7.55 -15.87
N THR A 244 1.28 -7.93 -14.70
CA THR A 244 2.52 -7.38 -14.15
C THR A 244 3.57 -8.44 -13.83
N GLY A 245 3.16 -9.71 -13.66
CA GLY A 245 4.03 -10.74 -13.09
C GLY A 245 4.40 -10.45 -11.64
N GLY A 246 5.51 -11.00 -11.18
CA GLY A 246 6.00 -10.82 -9.81
C GLY A 246 7.51 -10.65 -9.75
N LEU A 247 8.03 -10.48 -8.53
CA LEU A 247 9.46 -10.53 -8.23
C LEU A 247 9.93 -11.97 -8.00
N VAL A 248 9.03 -12.88 -7.64
CA VAL A 248 9.35 -14.28 -7.31
C VAL A 248 8.43 -15.21 -8.08
N TYR A 249 9.04 -16.22 -8.66
CA TYR A 249 8.42 -17.24 -9.53
C TYR A 249 8.63 -18.65 -8.95
N ASP A 250 8.06 -19.66 -9.62
CA ASP A 250 8.25 -21.08 -9.33
C ASP A 250 7.96 -21.41 -7.84
N ASN A 251 6.78 -21.05 -7.36
CA ASN A 251 6.36 -21.26 -5.96
C ASN A 251 7.36 -20.65 -4.95
N PHE A 252 7.78 -19.42 -5.17
CA PHE A 252 8.76 -18.67 -4.37
C PHE A 252 10.19 -19.24 -4.42
N GLY A 253 10.49 -20.09 -5.41
CA GLY A 253 11.80 -20.72 -5.57
C GLY A 253 12.81 -19.94 -6.40
N LYS A 254 12.36 -18.91 -7.15
CA LYS A 254 13.21 -18.21 -8.10
C LYS A 254 12.91 -16.71 -8.11
N TRP A 255 13.94 -15.89 -7.94
CA TRP A 255 13.87 -14.44 -8.11
C TRP A 255 13.95 -14.04 -9.58
N ASP A 256 13.24 -12.96 -9.94
CA ASP A 256 13.49 -12.16 -11.13
C ASP A 256 14.62 -11.17 -10.81
N GLU A 257 15.86 -11.60 -11.02
CA GLU A 257 17.04 -10.82 -10.65
C GLU A 257 17.12 -9.48 -11.41
N ASP A 258 16.70 -9.46 -12.68
CA ASP A 258 16.70 -8.25 -13.50
C ASP A 258 15.67 -7.23 -12.99
N LYS A 259 14.47 -7.71 -12.65
CA LYS A 259 13.41 -6.86 -12.11
C LYS A 259 13.78 -6.38 -10.71
N TYR A 260 14.35 -7.24 -9.87
CA TYR A 260 14.82 -6.83 -8.54
C TYR A 260 15.91 -5.76 -8.65
N ALA A 261 16.90 -5.93 -9.52
CA ALA A 261 17.96 -4.94 -9.76
C ALA A 261 17.41 -3.57 -10.24
N LEU A 262 16.26 -3.58 -10.94
CA LEU A 262 15.57 -2.33 -11.28
C LEU A 262 14.95 -1.66 -10.04
N VAL A 263 14.33 -2.43 -9.16
CA VAL A 263 13.61 -1.93 -7.97
C VAL A 263 14.57 -1.56 -6.82
N GLU A 264 15.64 -2.33 -6.64
CA GLU A 264 16.58 -2.22 -5.51
C GLU A 264 17.06 -0.79 -5.21
N PRO A 265 17.40 0.08 -6.19
CA PRO A 265 17.81 1.46 -5.92
C PRO A 265 16.74 2.33 -5.26
N ALA A 266 15.46 1.97 -5.37
CA ALA A 266 14.35 2.69 -4.74
C ALA A 266 14.06 2.22 -3.30
N LEU A 267 14.68 1.13 -2.83
CA LEU A 267 14.54 0.68 -1.46
C LEU A 267 15.22 1.66 -0.52
N TRP A 268 14.64 1.82 0.67
CA TRP A 268 15.17 2.76 1.66
C TRP A 268 16.57 2.37 2.12
N GLN A 269 17.55 3.22 1.84
CA GLN A 269 18.97 2.96 2.04
C GLN A 269 19.68 4.19 2.59
N THR A 270 20.78 3.94 3.32
CA THR A 270 21.75 4.96 3.66
C THR A 270 22.59 5.36 2.45
N ASP A 271 23.31 6.47 2.52
CA ASP A 271 24.28 6.88 1.49
C ASP A 271 25.36 5.82 1.20
N SER A 272 25.61 4.92 2.13
CA SER A 272 26.57 3.81 1.97
C SER A 272 25.92 2.53 1.42
N GLY A 273 24.64 2.56 1.03
CA GLY A 273 23.91 1.44 0.45
C GLY A 273 23.47 0.36 1.45
N LYS A 274 23.38 0.69 2.75
CA LYS A 274 22.78 -0.22 3.73
C LYS A 274 21.27 -0.07 3.74
N PHE A 275 20.54 -1.17 3.65
CA PHE A 275 19.08 -1.16 3.75
C PHE A 275 18.63 -0.75 5.16
N ILE A 276 17.71 0.18 5.25
CA ILE A 276 17.14 0.65 6.51
C ILE A 276 15.90 -0.18 6.82
N SER A 277 15.94 -0.90 7.94
CA SER A 277 14.80 -1.67 8.45
C SER A 277 13.71 -0.75 8.98
N LEU A 278 12.46 -1.15 8.88
CA LEU A 278 11.37 -0.53 9.63
C LEU A 278 11.38 -0.92 11.11
N ASP A 279 12.06 -2.00 11.45
CA ASP A 279 12.22 -2.46 12.84
C ASP A 279 13.29 -1.63 13.58
N HIS A 280 12.97 -1.19 14.80
CA HIS A 280 13.86 -0.38 15.61
C HIS A 280 15.14 -1.08 16.06
N GLN A 281 15.07 -2.38 16.26
CA GLN A 281 16.15 -3.18 16.85
C GLN A 281 16.81 -4.12 15.86
N THR A 282 16.06 -4.58 14.88
CA THR A 282 16.48 -5.64 13.97
C THR A 282 16.86 -5.08 12.60
N ALA A 283 18.10 -5.31 12.18
CA ALA A 283 18.57 -4.95 10.85
C ALA A 283 17.96 -5.84 9.77
N LEU A 284 17.68 -5.27 8.58
CA LEU A 284 17.17 -6.00 7.43
C LEU A 284 18.32 -6.74 6.73
N GLY A 285 18.50 -8.03 7.09
CA GLY A 285 19.54 -8.88 6.52
C GLY A 285 20.97 -8.47 6.92
N ALA A 286 21.95 -9.10 6.27
CA ALA A 286 23.37 -8.91 6.61
C ALA A 286 23.94 -7.55 6.21
N ASN A 287 23.32 -6.90 5.22
CA ASN A 287 23.72 -5.57 4.73
C ASN A 287 22.73 -4.48 5.17
N GLY A 288 22.01 -4.70 6.26
CA GLY A 288 21.04 -3.76 6.77
C GLY A 288 21.52 -2.95 7.97
N ILE A 289 20.70 -2.02 8.37
CA ILE A 289 20.80 -1.24 9.60
C ILE A 289 19.41 -1.13 10.22
N SER A 290 19.31 -1.23 11.54
CA SER A 290 18.03 -1.04 12.23
C SER A 290 17.59 0.43 12.17
N LEU A 291 16.28 0.67 12.32
CA LEU A 291 15.76 2.05 12.36
C LEU A 291 16.37 2.85 13.53
N GLY A 292 16.54 2.20 14.68
CA GLY A 292 17.17 2.81 15.85
C GLY A 292 18.63 3.23 15.60
N ASP A 293 19.40 2.36 14.95
CA ASP A 293 20.79 2.69 14.59
C ASP A 293 20.86 3.79 13.51
N TYR A 294 19.93 3.79 12.55
CA TYR A 294 19.85 4.82 11.51
C TYR A 294 19.62 6.21 12.10
N TYR A 295 18.75 6.36 13.07
CA TYR A 295 18.48 7.63 13.75
C TYR A 295 19.48 7.97 14.86
N GLY A 296 20.58 7.24 14.97
CA GLY A 296 21.71 7.62 15.82
C GLY A 296 21.87 6.85 17.11
N GLY A 297 21.36 5.63 17.20
CA GLY A 297 21.71 4.67 18.27
C GLY A 297 21.43 5.10 19.71
N SER A 298 20.78 6.23 19.92
CA SER A 298 20.74 6.89 21.22
C SER A 298 19.41 7.52 21.57
N THR A 299 18.37 6.87 21.29
CA THR A 299 17.19 6.87 22.15
C THR A 299 16.54 5.53 21.99
N ASN A 300 16.92 4.57 22.83
CA ASN A 300 15.84 3.79 23.37
C ASN A 300 14.75 4.81 23.72
N PRO A 301 13.54 4.79 23.14
CA PRO A 301 12.41 5.28 23.86
C PRO A 301 12.60 4.58 25.20
N THR A 302 12.76 5.32 26.27
CA THR A 302 12.98 4.77 27.60
C THR A 302 11.94 3.69 27.71
N ASP A 303 12.42 2.47 27.48
CA ASP A 303 11.65 1.28 27.74
C ASP A 303 11.03 1.55 29.10
N PRO A 304 9.70 1.67 29.22
CA PRO A 304 9.13 1.87 30.53
C PRO A 304 9.67 0.69 31.30
N THR A 305 10.65 0.94 32.16
CA THR A 305 11.46 -0.02 32.93
C THR A 305 10.66 -1.29 33.06
N THR A 306 10.94 -2.24 32.15
CA THR A 306 10.24 -3.51 32.11
C THR A 306 10.47 -4.06 33.50
N PRO A 307 9.49 -4.21 34.36
CA PRO A 307 9.64 -5.09 35.51
C PRO A 307 10.11 -6.38 34.86
N THR A 308 11.13 -7.02 35.41
CA THR A 308 11.52 -8.36 35.04
C THR A 308 10.27 -9.22 35.21
N GLU A 309 9.41 -9.23 34.18
CA GLU A 309 8.23 -10.08 34.15
C GLU A 309 8.76 -11.50 34.07
N SER A 310 8.30 -12.32 34.99
CA SER A 310 8.60 -13.74 34.96
C SER A 310 8.18 -14.29 33.60
N PRO A 311 8.95 -15.21 33.02
CA PRO A 311 8.63 -15.82 31.72
C PRO A 311 7.16 -16.27 31.67
N ILE A 312 6.43 -15.88 30.65
CA ILE A 312 5.04 -16.33 30.46
C ILE A 312 5.11 -17.70 29.84
N LYS A 313 4.87 -18.73 30.63
CA LYS A 313 4.91 -20.12 30.17
C LYS A 313 3.98 -20.35 28.99
N GLY A 314 4.53 -20.92 27.92
CA GLY A 314 3.81 -21.22 26.70
C GLY A 314 3.83 -20.11 25.65
N ASP A 315 4.29 -18.91 25.98
CA ASP A 315 4.46 -17.80 25.03
C ASP A 315 5.79 -17.96 24.28
N ALA A 316 5.79 -18.83 23.28
CA ALA A 316 7.00 -19.20 22.55
C ALA A 316 7.43 -18.14 21.51
N ASN A 317 6.54 -17.29 21.10
CA ASN A 317 6.81 -16.18 20.15
C ASN A 317 7.16 -14.86 20.86
N GLY A 318 6.91 -14.74 22.16
CA GLY A 318 7.25 -13.56 22.96
C GLY A 318 6.22 -12.41 22.85
N ASP A 319 5.00 -12.70 22.36
CA ASP A 319 3.94 -11.70 22.17
C ASP A 319 3.10 -11.42 23.43
N LYS A 320 3.48 -12.03 24.56
CA LYS A 320 2.81 -11.96 25.87
C LYS A 320 1.44 -12.65 25.93
N MET A 321 1.09 -13.44 24.93
CA MET A 321 -0.14 -14.26 24.93
C MET A 321 0.22 -15.71 24.68
N THR A 322 -0.41 -16.63 25.40
CA THR A 322 -0.27 -18.07 25.13
C THR A 322 -1.46 -18.54 24.30
N ASN A 323 -1.22 -18.88 23.03
CA ASN A 323 -2.26 -19.23 22.06
C ASN A 323 -1.79 -20.29 21.04
N ILE A 324 -2.58 -20.50 19.99
CA ILE A 324 -2.27 -21.53 18.97
C ILE A 324 -0.99 -21.21 18.17
N LEU A 325 -0.60 -19.93 18.04
CA LEU A 325 0.59 -19.52 17.29
C LEU A 325 1.86 -20.01 18.00
N ASP A 326 1.89 -20.00 19.31
CA ASP A 326 3.00 -20.55 20.11
C ASP A 326 3.15 -22.05 19.91
N SER A 327 2.03 -22.77 19.95
CA SER A 327 2.02 -24.21 19.68
C SER A 327 2.52 -24.54 18.28
N MET A 328 2.18 -23.73 17.28
CA MET A 328 2.68 -23.85 15.91
C MET A 328 4.18 -23.57 15.84
N LEU A 329 4.67 -22.56 16.55
CA LEU A 329 6.09 -22.21 16.59
C LEU A 329 6.93 -23.29 17.26
N ILE A 330 6.48 -23.82 18.40
CA ILE A 330 7.12 -24.96 19.08
C ILE A 330 7.17 -26.17 18.16
N ARG A 331 6.07 -26.53 17.50
CA ARG A 331 6.06 -27.63 16.52
C ARG A 331 7.05 -27.41 15.39
N ARG A 332 7.15 -26.20 14.89
CA ARG A 332 8.11 -25.84 13.85
C ARG A 332 9.55 -25.96 14.34
N TYR A 333 9.83 -25.53 15.57
CA TYR A 333 11.13 -25.70 16.19
C TYR A 333 11.51 -27.19 16.35
N LEU A 334 10.59 -28.03 16.80
CA LEU A 334 10.83 -29.49 16.95
C LEU A 334 11.13 -30.16 15.61
N LEU A 335 10.58 -29.65 14.51
CA LEU A 335 10.87 -30.14 13.15
C LEU A 335 12.15 -29.53 12.57
N ASN A 336 12.47 -28.30 12.94
CA ASN A 336 13.67 -27.58 12.50
C ASN A 336 14.23 -26.73 13.64
N PRO A 337 15.25 -27.23 14.36
CA PRO A 337 15.85 -26.53 15.50
C PRO A 337 16.53 -25.19 15.20
N LYS A 338 16.58 -24.77 13.92
CA LYS A 338 16.99 -23.41 13.52
C LYS A 338 15.87 -22.39 13.63
N THR A 339 14.63 -22.79 13.88
CA THR A 339 13.51 -21.90 14.12
C THR A 339 13.78 -21.10 15.41
N ILE A 340 13.66 -19.79 15.33
CA ILE A 340 13.85 -18.90 16.49
C ILE A 340 12.57 -18.92 17.34
N LEU A 341 12.73 -19.10 18.64
CA LEU A 341 11.66 -18.96 19.63
C LEU A 341 12.24 -18.50 20.97
N VAL A 342 11.37 -18.07 21.89
CA VAL A 342 11.75 -17.73 23.27
C VAL A 342 11.83 -19.02 24.08
N THR A 343 13.04 -19.59 24.17
CA THR A 343 13.27 -20.90 24.74
C THR A 343 12.79 -21.02 26.21
N GLU A 344 13.00 -19.98 27.01
CA GLU A 344 12.58 -19.95 28.42
C GLU A 344 11.06 -20.05 28.59
N ASN A 345 10.31 -19.47 27.68
CA ASN A 345 8.85 -19.53 27.67
C ASN A 345 8.32 -20.85 27.11
N ALA A 346 9.03 -21.42 26.14
CA ALA A 346 8.65 -22.66 25.45
C ALA A 346 9.03 -23.92 26.23
N ASP A 347 9.99 -23.83 27.13
CA ASP A 347 10.38 -24.93 28.06
C ASP A 347 9.35 -24.98 29.20
N TRP A 348 8.25 -25.70 28.96
CA TRP A 348 7.12 -25.76 29.87
C TRP A 348 7.45 -26.43 31.20
N ASN A 349 8.29 -27.48 31.17
CA ASN A 349 8.65 -28.28 32.34
C ASN A 349 9.98 -27.87 33.00
N GLU A 350 10.61 -26.80 32.52
CA GLU A 350 11.83 -26.19 33.07
C GLU A 350 13.04 -27.17 33.11
N ASN A 351 13.09 -28.06 32.11
CA ASN A 351 14.19 -29.05 32.03
C ASN A 351 15.34 -28.55 31.12
N ASN A 352 15.32 -27.29 30.67
CA ASN A 352 16.23 -26.65 29.74
C ASN A 352 16.20 -27.22 28.33
N THR A 353 15.10 -27.87 27.95
CA THR A 353 14.87 -28.36 26.59
C THR A 353 13.44 -28.03 26.16
N VAL A 354 13.27 -27.72 24.88
CA VAL A 354 11.94 -27.61 24.28
C VAL A 354 11.64 -28.94 23.60
N ASP A 355 10.75 -29.71 24.16
CA ASP A 355 10.38 -31.04 23.70
C ASP A 355 8.89 -31.35 23.82
N LEU A 356 8.44 -32.58 23.64
CA LEU A 356 7.03 -32.98 23.70
C LEU A 356 6.59 -33.47 25.08
N THR A 357 7.45 -33.43 26.07
CA THR A 357 7.19 -33.83 27.44
C THR A 357 7.20 -32.58 28.32
#